data_fddf58c3138276310f4726c32eab109f
#
_entry.id   fddf58c3138276310f4726c32eab109f
#
_cell.length_a   1.000
_cell.length_b   1.000
_cell.length_c   1.000
_cell.angle_alpha   90.00
_cell.angle_beta   90.00
_cell.angle_gamma   90.00
#
_symmetry.space_group_name_H-M   'P 1'
#
loop_
_entity.id
_entity.type
_entity.pdbx_description
1 polymer ?
#
loop_
_entity_poly.entity_id
_entity_poly.type
_entity_poly.pdbx_seq_one_letter_code
_entity_poly.pdbx_strand_id
1 'polypeptide(L)'
;MRDRQADTTPSLRYVDPSAPRSALYRGYARLVGTRPVGWLSQKIVWRVDPWLLRVTGGRIGAGLFLPTALLETRGARTGQRRANGVIYFHDRERVTVIASKRGLPAHPAWFHNLRAHPDVRLGGHPFRAQVIDDQAECERLWELADRVFPPYASYRTRAARAGRTIPIVQLTPR
;
A
#
# COMPACT_ATOMS: atom_id res chain seq x y z
N MET A 1 -28.70 -23.80 17.28
CA MET A 1 -28.10 -23.99 15.95
C MET A 1 -27.53 -22.65 15.54
N ARG A 2 -26.23 -22.44 15.83
CA ARG A 2 -25.54 -21.18 15.49
C ARG A 2 -24.88 -21.37 14.13
N ASP A 3 -25.43 -20.70 13.12
CA ASP A 3 -24.82 -20.59 11.79
C ASP A 3 -23.41 -20.06 11.93
N ARG A 4 -22.40 -20.91 11.72
CA ARG A 4 -21.06 -20.50 11.38
C ARG A 4 -21.08 -19.99 9.95
N GLN A 5 -21.40 -18.70 9.76
CA GLN A 5 -21.01 -18.03 8.54
C GLN A 5 -19.49 -18.16 8.45
N ALA A 6 -19.03 -19.05 7.57
CA ALA A 6 -17.64 -19.19 7.22
C ALA A 6 -17.13 -17.82 6.76
N ASP A 7 -16.22 -17.24 7.53
CA ASP A 7 -15.55 -15.99 7.19
C ASP A 7 -14.70 -16.25 5.94
N THR A 8 -15.31 -16.02 4.76
CA THR A 8 -14.69 -16.17 3.44
C THR A 8 -13.81 -14.97 3.09
N THR A 9 -13.27 -14.27 4.09
CA THR A 9 -12.30 -13.21 3.84
C THR A 9 -11.02 -13.86 3.31
N PRO A 10 -10.62 -13.64 2.03
CA PRO A 10 -9.42 -14.25 1.48
C PRO A 10 -8.22 -13.77 2.27
N SER A 11 -7.40 -14.70 2.72
CA SER A 11 -6.20 -14.38 3.50
C SER A 11 -5.30 -13.43 2.73
N LEU A 12 -4.81 -12.38 3.41
CA LEU A 12 -3.82 -11.46 2.84
C LEU A 12 -2.59 -12.27 2.42
N ARG A 13 -2.24 -12.24 1.12
CA ARG A 13 -1.10 -12.99 0.58
C ARG A 13 0.18 -12.53 1.28
N TYR A 14 0.95 -13.47 1.82
CA TYR A 14 2.28 -13.14 2.35
C TYR A 14 3.21 -12.64 1.25
N VAL A 15 3.84 -11.50 1.46
CA VAL A 15 4.77 -10.85 0.53
C VAL A 15 6.11 -10.69 1.22
N ASP A 16 7.04 -11.60 0.90
CA ASP A 16 8.43 -11.51 1.35
C ASP A 16 9.17 -10.44 0.54
N PRO A 17 9.65 -9.35 1.15
CA PRO A 17 10.42 -8.32 0.46
C PRO A 17 11.81 -8.80 0.02
N SER A 18 12.34 -9.87 0.62
CA SER A 18 13.66 -10.44 0.31
C SER A 18 13.60 -11.45 -0.84
N ALA A 19 12.41 -11.92 -1.21
CA ALA A 19 12.26 -12.89 -2.29
C ALA A 19 12.77 -12.33 -3.63
N PRO A 20 13.52 -13.12 -4.41
CA PRO A 20 14.04 -12.67 -5.71
C PRO A 20 12.89 -12.35 -6.66
N ARG A 21 12.92 -11.17 -7.26
CA ARG A 21 11.93 -10.72 -8.24
C ARG A 21 12.40 -11.03 -9.65
N SER A 22 11.51 -11.58 -10.48
CA SER A 22 11.82 -11.89 -11.88
C SER A 22 12.22 -10.63 -12.66
N ALA A 23 12.95 -10.80 -13.77
CA ALA A 23 13.29 -9.69 -14.67
C ALA A 23 12.03 -9.00 -15.23
N LEU A 24 10.99 -9.78 -15.55
CA LEU A 24 9.69 -9.28 -16.00
C LEU A 24 9.03 -8.40 -14.92
N TYR A 25 9.05 -8.82 -13.66
CA TYR A 25 8.55 -8.02 -12.55
C TYR A 25 9.26 -6.67 -12.46
N ARG A 26 10.61 -6.69 -12.50
CA ARG A 26 11.41 -5.46 -12.41
C ARG A 26 11.15 -4.52 -13.58
N GLY A 27 11.04 -5.06 -14.81
CA GLY A 27 10.68 -4.29 -16.01
C GLY A 27 9.31 -3.65 -15.89
N TYR A 28 8.31 -4.44 -15.49
CA TYR A 28 6.94 -3.94 -15.27
C TYR A 28 6.87 -2.87 -14.17
N ALA A 29 7.51 -3.09 -13.03
CA ALA A 29 7.55 -2.13 -11.94
C ALA A 29 8.17 -0.79 -12.37
N ARG A 30 9.26 -0.82 -13.16
CA ARG A 30 9.87 0.38 -13.73
C ARG A 30 8.93 1.11 -14.69
N LEU A 31 8.26 0.37 -15.56
CA LEU A 31 7.31 0.94 -16.53
C LEU A 31 6.15 1.67 -15.82
N VAL A 32 5.55 1.04 -14.81
CA VAL A 32 4.48 1.64 -13.99
C VAL A 32 4.97 2.86 -13.21
N GLY A 33 6.26 2.89 -12.85
CA GLY A 33 6.90 4.02 -12.18
C GLY A 33 7.08 5.26 -13.07
N THR A 34 6.96 5.16 -14.42
CA THR A 34 7.13 6.29 -15.34
C THR A 34 5.96 7.27 -15.30
N ARG A 35 6.21 8.55 -15.64
CA ARG A 35 5.20 9.61 -15.58
C ARG A 35 3.97 9.35 -16.46
N PRO A 36 4.10 9.01 -17.78
CA PRO A 36 2.93 8.87 -18.66
C PRO A 36 2.08 7.65 -18.31
N VAL A 37 2.71 6.49 -18.11
CA VAL A 37 2.00 5.26 -17.76
C VAL A 37 1.35 5.36 -16.39
N GLY A 38 2.05 5.98 -15.45
CA GLY A 38 1.51 6.22 -14.13
C GLY A 38 0.32 7.19 -14.09
N TRP A 39 0.26 8.21 -14.97
CA TRP A 39 -0.89 9.12 -15.05
C TRP A 39 -2.11 8.41 -15.65
N LEU A 40 -1.90 7.64 -16.72
CA LEU A 40 -2.97 6.87 -17.37
C LEU A 40 -3.49 5.75 -16.45
N SER A 41 -2.58 5.00 -15.83
CA SER A 41 -2.94 3.95 -14.88
C SER A 41 -3.71 4.52 -13.68
N GLN A 42 -3.37 5.73 -13.22
CA GLN A 42 -4.06 6.36 -12.11
C GLN A 42 -5.55 6.61 -12.41
N LYS A 43 -5.89 7.11 -13.60
CA LYS A 43 -7.31 7.34 -13.98
C LYS A 43 -8.11 6.03 -14.11
N ILE A 44 -7.48 4.98 -14.62
CA ILE A 44 -8.13 3.68 -14.85
C ILE A 44 -8.11 2.85 -13.56
N VAL A 45 -6.97 2.74 -12.91
CA VAL A 45 -6.77 1.94 -11.69
C VAL A 45 -7.65 2.43 -10.55
N TRP A 46 -7.76 3.73 -10.32
CA TRP A 46 -8.61 4.29 -9.25
C TRP A 46 -10.10 4.02 -9.44
N ARG A 47 -10.55 3.82 -10.68
CA ARG A 47 -11.95 3.51 -10.99
C ARG A 47 -12.23 2.01 -11.01
N VAL A 48 -11.28 1.22 -11.47
CA VAL A 48 -11.45 -0.22 -11.73
C VAL A 48 -10.92 -1.08 -10.58
N ASP A 49 -9.84 -0.64 -9.93
CA ASP A 49 -9.14 -1.40 -8.89
C ASP A 49 -10.00 -1.72 -7.65
N PRO A 50 -10.78 -0.79 -7.07
CA PRO A 50 -11.64 -1.10 -5.95
C PRO A 50 -12.74 -2.12 -6.30
N TRP A 51 -13.22 -2.08 -7.54
CA TRP A 51 -14.22 -3.03 -8.05
C TRP A 51 -13.59 -4.39 -8.34
N LEU A 52 -12.46 -4.43 -9.05
CA LEU A 52 -11.69 -5.66 -9.34
C LEU A 52 -11.24 -6.36 -8.05
N LEU A 53 -10.68 -5.63 -7.10
CA LEU A 53 -10.26 -6.18 -5.81
C LEU A 53 -11.44 -6.74 -5.01
N ARG A 54 -12.62 -6.11 -5.09
CA ARG A 54 -13.84 -6.63 -4.43
C ARG A 54 -14.35 -7.89 -5.11
N VAL A 55 -14.47 -7.91 -6.44
CA VAL A 55 -15.01 -9.03 -7.22
C VAL A 55 -14.08 -10.23 -7.21
N THR A 56 -12.77 -9.99 -7.18
CA THR A 56 -11.76 -11.07 -7.18
C THR A 56 -11.30 -11.48 -5.78
N GLY A 57 -11.92 -10.94 -4.73
CA GLY A 57 -11.52 -11.21 -3.34
C GLY A 57 -10.08 -10.79 -3.05
N GLY A 58 -9.61 -9.68 -3.65
CA GLY A 58 -8.25 -9.18 -3.46
C GLY A 58 -7.17 -9.89 -4.28
N ARG A 59 -7.55 -10.84 -5.17
CA ARG A 59 -6.60 -11.65 -5.94
C ARG A 59 -6.05 -10.95 -7.19
N ILE A 60 -6.84 -10.08 -7.81
CA ILE A 60 -6.46 -9.38 -9.03
C ILE A 60 -6.72 -7.90 -8.82
N GLY A 61 -5.66 -7.14 -8.58
CA GLY A 61 -5.68 -5.68 -8.71
C GLY A 61 -5.12 -5.26 -10.06
N ALA A 62 -5.37 -4.04 -10.51
CA ALA A 62 -4.80 -3.49 -11.75
C ALA A 62 -3.25 -3.44 -11.72
N GLY A 63 -2.64 -3.71 -10.56
CA GLY A 63 -1.21 -3.94 -10.40
C GLY A 63 -0.74 -5.34 -10.77
N LEU A 64 -1.48 -6.14 -11.53
CA LEU A 64 -1.31 -7.54 -12.00
C LEU A 64 -0.11 -8.35 -11.42
N PHE A 65 1.05 -7.72 -11.24
CA PHE A 65 2.27 -8.32 -10.70
C PHE A 65 2.74 -7.67 -9.40
N LEU A 66 2.18 -6.51 -9.02
CA LEU A 66 2.57 -5.83 -7.78
C LEU A 66 1.73 -6.35 -6.60
N PRO A 67 2.34 -6.50 -5.42
CA PRO A 67 1.62 -6.89 -4.21
C PRO A 67 0.76 -5.73 -3.74
N THR A 68 -0.49 -5.69 -4.19
CA THR A 68 -1.44 -4.65 -3.84
C THR A 68 -2.60 -5.20 -3.01
N ALA A 69 -3.08 -4.40 -2.06
CA ALA A 69 -4.28 -4.71 -1.30
C ALA A 69 -5.12 -3.45 -1.07
N LEU A 70 -6.39 -3.63 -0.76
CA LEU A 70 -7.30 -2.55 -0.44
C LEU A 70 -7.09 -2.13 1.02
N LEU A 71 -6.60 -0.90 1.22
CA LEU A 71 -6.50 -0.26 2.52
C LEU A 71 -7.79 0.53 2.79
N GLU A 72 -8.55 0.12 3.78
CA GLU A 72 -9.75 0.81 4.23
C GLU A 72 -9.44 1.65 5.46
N THR A 73 -9.78 2.92 5.40
CA THR A 73 -9.55 3.90 6.47
C THR A 73 -10.84 4.65 6.79
N ARG A 74 -10.94 5.19 8.00
CA ARG A 74 -12.00 6.11 8.39
C ARG A 74 -11.57 7.54 8.09
N GLY A 75 -12.36 8.30 7.34
CA GLY A 75 -12.08 9.68 6.96
C GLY A 75 -11.88 10.58 8.18
N ALA A 76 -10.73 11.28 8.26
CA ALA A 76 -10.37 12.12 9.39
C ALA A 76 -11.39 13.23 9.70
N ARG A 77 -12.03 13.78 8.66
CA ARG A 77 -13.00 14.86 8.82
C ARG A 77 -14.44 14.38 8.82
N THR A 78 -14.77 13.38 7.99
CA THR A 78 -16.17 12.99 7.74
C THR A 78 -16.57 11.69 8.44
N GLY A 79 -15.60 10.95 9.00
CA GLY A 79 -15.84 9.63 9.57
C GLY A 79 -16.23 8.54 8.53
N GLN A 80 -16.42 8.89 7.27
CA GLN A 80 -16.83 7.97 6.22
C GLN A 80 -15.70 6.96 5.90
N ARG A 81 -16.07 5.73 5.58
CA ARG A 81 -15.13 4.72 5.09
C ARG A 81 -14.58 5.12 3.73
N ARG A 82 -13.26 4.99 3.57
CA ARG A 82 -12.52 5.26 2.35
C ARG A 82 -11.61 4.08 2.06
N ALA A 83 -11.55 3.68 0.79
CA ALA A 83 -10.73 2.55 0.35
C ALA A 83 -9.72 3.01 -0.70
N ASN A 84 -8.48 2.53 -0.60
CA ASN A 84 -7.39 2.87 -1.49
C ASN A 84 -6.55 1.63 -1.77
N GLY A 85 -6.16 1.40 -3.03
CA GLY A 85 -5.17 0.39 -3.37
C GLY A 85 -3.78 0.83 -2.90
N VAL A 86 -3.10 0.00 -2.14
CA VAL A 86 -1.73 0.25 -1.67
C VAL A 86 -0.83 -0.93 -1.98
N ILE A 87 0.44 -0.66 -2.31
CA ILE A 87 1.48 -1.69 -2.34
C ILE A 87 1.88 -1.98 -0.91
N TYR A 88 2.02 -3.26 -0.58
CA TYR A 88 2.40 -3.71 0.75
C TYR A 88 3.45 -4.82 0.69
N PHE A 89 4.14 -5.01 1.79
CA PHE A 89 5.00 -6.16 2.03
C PHE A 89 5.02 -6.52 3.52
N HIS A 90 5.41 -7.74 3.82
CA HIS A 90 5.54 -8.18 5.20
C HIS A 90 6.96 -7.92 5.71
N ASP A 91 7.03 -7.47 6.94
CA ASP A 91 8.23 -7.41 7.73
C ASP A 91 7.98 -8.16 9.02
N ARG A 92 8.39 -9.41 9.06
CA ARG A 92 8.02 -10.37 10.10
C ARG A 92 6.48 -10.50 10.18
N GLU A 93 5.90 -10.24 11.34
CA GLU A 93 4.44 -10.31 11.57
C GLU A 93 3.70 -9.01 11.18
N ARG A 94 4.42 -7.94 10.86
CA ARG A 94 3.83 -6.66 10.50
C ARG A 94 3.73 -6.50 8.99
N VAL A 95 2.75 -5.75 8.56
CA VAL A 95 2.61 -5.36 7.15
C VAL A 95 3.04 -3.91 6.99
N THR A 96 3.90 -3.64 6.03
CA THR A 96 4.42 -2.30 5.76
C THR A 96 3.76 -1.73 4.51
N VAL A 97 3.32 -0.47 4.61
CA VAL A 97 2.78 0.33 3.50
C VAL A 97 3.48 1.68 3.43
N ILE A 98 3.69 2.20 2.22
CA ILE A 98 4.44 3.43 1.99
C ILE A 98 3.50 4.54 1.52
N ALA A 99 3.46 5.67 2.25
CA ALA A 99 2.61 6.81 1.94
C ALA A 99 3.20 7.68 0.81
N SER A 100 3.62 7.03 -0.28
CA SER A 100 4.42 7.66 -1.34
C SER A 100 3.67 8.70 -2.17
N LYS A 101 2.41 8.44 -2.53
CA LYS A 101 1.65 9.27 -3.48
C LYS A 101 2.51 9.67 -4.69
N ARG A 102 3.37 8.75 -5.17
CA ARG A 102 4.28 8.94 -6.32
C ARG A 102 5.27 10.10 -6.17
N GLY A 103 5.58 10.51 -4.93
CA GLY A 103 6.46 11.65 -4.65
C GLY A 103 5.82 13.02 -4.88
N LEU A 104 4.49 13.11 -4.98
CA LEU A 104 3.78 14.40 -5.07
C LEU A 104 3.96 15.21 -3.77
N PRO A 105 3.84 16.56 -3.80
CA PRO A 105 4.09 17.43 -2.65
C PRO A 105 3.24 17.13 -1.41
N ALA A 106 2.00 16.66 -1.58
CA ALA A 106 1.11 16.35 -0.47
C ALA A 106 1.08 14.85 -0.14
N HIS A 107 0.86 14.51 1.14
CA HIS A 107 0.60 13.14 1.55
C HIS A 107 -0.71 12.59 0.94
N PRO A 108 -0.85 11.25 0.80
CA PRO A 108 -2.13 10.67 0.41
C PRO A 108 -3.18 10.88 1.50
N ALA A 109 -4.46 11.01 1.11
CA ALA A 109 -5.55 11.25 2.05
C ALA A 109 -5.67 10.14 3.11
N TRP A 110 -5.43 8.88 2.73
CA TRP A 110 -5.48 7.76 3.65
C TRP A 110 -4.44 7.84 4.78
N PHE A 111 -3.30 8.51 4.54
CA PHE A 111 -2.29 8.74 5.59
C PHE A 111 -2.81 9.69 6.67
N HIS A 112 -3.49 10.76 6.29
CA HIS A 112 -4.14 11.66 7.26
C HIS A 112 -5.26 10.94 8.01
N ASN A 113 -6.00 10.06 7.33
CA ASN A 113 -7.06 9.28 7.92
C ASN A 113 -6.55 8.33 9.01
N LEU A 114 -5.50 7.54 8.72
CA LEU A 114 -4.95 6.60 9.70
C LEU A 114 -4.24 7.28 10.88
N ARG A 115 -3.70 8.50 10.68
CA ARG A 115 -3.18 9.29 11.81
C ARG A 115 -4.28 9.71 12.77
N ALA A 116 -5.47 10.05 12.25
CA ALA A 116 -6.63 10.41 13.06
C ALA A 116 -7.32 9.17 13.64
N HIS A 117 -7.37 8.07 12.88
CA HIS A 117 -8.04 6.83 13.22
C HIS A 117 -7.14 5.64 12.85
N PRO A 118 -6.29 5.17 13.77
CA PRO A 118 -5.26 4.17 13.47
C PRO A 118 -5.80 2.75 13.22
N ASP A 119 -7.06 2.50 13.54
CA ASP A 119 -7.70 1.21 13.25
C ASP A 119 -8.15 1.18 11.79
N VAL A 120 -7.52 0.30 11.02
CA VAL A 120 -7.69 0.17 9.56
C VAL A 120 -7.98 -1.27 9.18
N ARG A 121 -8.39 -1.49 7.92
CA ARG A 121 -8.45 -2.85 7.35
C ARG A 121 -7.56 -2.89 6.10
N LEU A 122 -6.84 -3.98 5.94
CA LEU A 122 -6.06 -4.25 4.73
C LEU A 122 -6.46 -5.62 4.18
N GLY A 123 -6.92 -5.64 2.91
CA GLY A 123 -7.43 -6.88 2.31
C GLY A 123 -8.58 -7.52 3.10
N GLY A 124 -9.39 -6.72 3.81
CA GLY A 124 -10.49 -7.20 4.64
C GLY A 124 -10.11 -7.54 6.10
N HIS A 125 -8.81 -7.66 6.43
CA HIS A 125 -8.34 -8.00 7.79
C HIS A 125 -8.12 -6.76 8.64
N PRO A 126 -8.42 -6.81 9.96
CA PRO A 126 -8.23 -5.70 10.87
C PRO A 126 -6.77 -5.53 11.26
N PHE A 127 -6.31 -4.28 11.29
CA PHE A 127 -4.95 -3.90 11.72
C PHE A 127 -4.99 -2.61 12.53
N ARG A 128 -3.93 -2.40 13.30
CA ARG A 128 -3.61 -1.12 13.90
C ARG A 128 -2.39 -0.51 13.20
N ALA A 129 -2.53 0.70 12.71
CA ALA A 129 -1.50 1.43 11.99
C ALA A 129 -0.61 2.22 12.95
N GLN A 130 0.70 2.21 12.69
CA GLN A 130 1.71 3.02 13.37
C GLN A 130 2.63 3.65 12.34
N VAL A 131 2.86 4.95 12.44
CA VAL A 131 3.89 5.65 11.66
C VAL A 131 5.25 5.33 12.29
N ILE A 132 6.24 5.06 11.46
CA ILE A 132 7.61 4.79 11.90
C ILE A 132 8.40 6.09 11.83
N ASP A 133 8.90 6.52 12.98
CA ASP A 133 9.66 7.76 13.14
C ASP A 133 11.14 7.50 13.48
N ASP A 134 11.51 6.28 13.89
CA ASP A 134 12.90 5.89 14.13
C ASP A 134 13.66 5.84 12.80
N GLN A 135 14.79 6.56 12.74
CA GLN A 135 15.54 6.74 11.51
C GLN A 135 16.17 5.43 11.01
N ALA A 136 16.77 4.64 11.90
CA ALA A 136 17.44 3.40 11.53
C ALA A 136 16.41 2.39 11.01
N GLU A 137 15.25 2.31 11.65
CA GLU A 137 14.17 1.47 11.21
C GLU A 137 13.58 1.94 9.88
N CYS A 138 13.44 3.25 9.67
CA CYS A 138 13.04 3.82 8.38
C CYS A 138 14.01 3.43 7.26
N GLU A 139 15.31 3.55 7.48
CA GLU A 139 16.34 3.18 6.49
C GLU A 139 16.25 1.70 6.13
N ARG A 140 16.16 0.82 7.12
CA ARG A 140 15.98 -0.62 6.93
C ARG A 140 14.71 -0.95 6.12
N LEU A 141 13.60 -0.34 6.48
CA LEU A 141 12.32 -0.56 5.79
C LEU A 141 12.33 0.00 4.37
N TRP A 142 13.08 1.08 4.10
CA TRP A 142 13.26 1.60 2.75
C TRP A 142 14.04 0.63 1.86
N GLU A 143 15.07 -0.03 2.36
CA GLU A 143 15.77 -1.06 1.61
C GLU A 143 14.84 -2.19 1.16
N LEU A 144 13.97 -2.65 2.07
CA LEU A 144 12.97 -3.66 1.76
C LEU A 144 11.94 -3.15 0.74
N ALA A 145 11.45 -1.92 0.93
CA ALA A 145 10.49 -1.29 0.03
C ALA A 145 11.03 -1.16 -1.40
N ASP A 146 12.30 -0.77 -1.56
CA ASP A 146 12.94 -0.63 -2.87
C ASP A 146 13.12 -1.98 -3.58
N ARG A 147 13.33 -3.07 -2.86
CA ARG A 147 13.32 -4.44 -3.42
C ARG A 147 11.94 -4.84 -3.94
N VAL A 148 10.89 -4.45 -3.22
CA VAL A 148 9.50 -4.72 -3.63
C VAL A 148 9.08 -3.82 -4.79
N PHE A 149 9.39 -2.54 -4.75
CA PHE A 149 8.99 -1.59 -5.78
C PHE A 149 10.10 -0.54 -6.03
N PRO A 150 11.05 -0.81 -6.93
CA PRO A 150 12.20 0.05 -7.22
C PRO A 150 11.88 1.53 -7.51
N PRO A 151 10.71 1.91 -8.11
CA PRO A 151 10.36 3.31 -8.30
C PRO A 151 10.24 4.16 -7.03
N TYR A 152 10.17 3.55 -5.85
CA TYR A 152 10.14 4.30 -4.59
C TYR A 152 11.36 5.21 -4.41
N ALA A 153 12.54 4.80 -4.87
CA ALA A 153 13.74 5.65 -4.84
C ALA A 153 13.51 6.99 -5.57
N SER A 154 12.92 6.95 -6.76
CA SER A 154 12.58 8.16 -7.53
C SER A 154 11.47 8.99 -6.87
N TYR A 155 10.56 8.34 -6.15
CA TYR A 155 9.49 9.02 -5.44
C TYR A 155 10.03 9.78 -4.21
N ARG A 156 11.02 9.19 -3.48
CA ARG A 156 11.73 9.89 -2.39
C ARG A 156 12.42 11.14 -2.90
N THR A 157 13.22 11.02 -3.97
CA THR A 157 13.91 12.16 -4.57
C THR A 157 12.93 13.27 -4.97
N ARG A 158 11.81 12.91 -5.57
CA ARG A 158 10.78 13.89 -6.00
C ARG A 158 10.10 14.55 -4.81
N ALA A 159 9.75 13.78 -3.79
CA ALA A 159 9.14 14.30 -2.56
C ALA A 159 10.09 15.24 -1.83
N ALA A 160 11.37 14.88 -1.70
CA ALA A 160 12.39 15.71 -1.06
C ALA A 160 12.57 17.06 -1.76
N ARG A 161 12.56 17.10 -3.11
CA ARG A 161 12.58 18.37 -3.87
C ARG A 161 11.38 19.26 -3.59
N ALA A 162 10.28 18.71 -3.13
CA ALA A 162 9.08 19.42 -2.72
C ALA A 162 9.00 19.66 -1.20
N GLY A 163 10.12 19.48 -0.47
CA GLY A 163 10.20 19.65 0.98
C GLY A 163 9.42 18.61 1.78
N ARG A 164 9.16 17.40 1.20
CA ARG A 164 8.35 16.37 1.84
C ARG A 164 9.16 15.09 2.08
N THR A 165 9.08 14.56 3.30
CA THR A 165 9.48 13.19 3.61
C THR A 165 8.30 12.24 3.39
N ILE A 166 8.54 11.08 2.79
CA ILE A 166 7.51 10.05 2.59
C ILE A 166 7.43 9.18 3.85
N PRO A 167 6.27 9.13 4.54
CA PRO A 167 6.11 8.29 5.72
C PRO A 167 6.04 6.80 5.39
N ILE A 168 6.60 6.01 6.29
CA ILE A 168 6.44 4.55 6.36
C ILE A 168 5.41 4.25 7.45
N VAL A 169 4.51 3.34 7.18
CA VAL A 169 3.49 2.90 8.13
C VAL A 169 3.57 1.39 8.27
N GLN A 170 3.68 0.92 9.50
CA GLN A 170 3.51 -0.50 9.85
C GLN A 170 2.11 -0.76 10.38
N LEU A 171 1.56 -1.90 9.98
CA LEU A 171 0.26 -2.39 10.35
C LEU A 171 0.44 -3.67 11.16
N THR A 172 0.02 -3.66 12.42
CA THR A 172 0.05 -4.82 13.31
C THR A 172 -1.34 -5.48 13.30
N PRO A 173 -1.45 -6.81 13.12
CA PRO A 173 -2.72 -7.53 13.21
C PRO A 173 -3.45 -7.29 14.53
N ARG A 174 -4.79 -7.33 14.48
CA ARG A 174 -5.65 -7.19 15.68
C ARG A 174 -6.49 -8.44 15.85
#